data_6fc10326136f614e9baaaa69152290a7
#
_entry.id   6fc10326136f614e9baaaa69152290a7
#
_cell.length_a   1.000
_cell.length_b   1.000
_cell.length_c   1.000
_cell.angle_alpha   90.00
_cell.angle_beta   90.00
_cell.angle_gamma   90.00
#
_symmetry.space_group_name_H-M   'P 1'
#
loop_
_entity.id
_entity.type
_entity.pdbx_description
1 polymer ?
#
loop_
_entity_poly.entity_id
_entity_poly.type
_entity_poly.pdbx_seq_one_letter_code
_entity_poly.pdbx_strand_id
1 'polypeptide(L)' 'MDLTDLELSILAIERQWWQYVGGKESAIRDLGLSVTRYHQLLNRMIDDPRIEAHDPITVKRLRRIRERGQRTRSVRRLSA' A
#
# COMPACT_ATOMS: atom_id res chain seq x y z
N MET A 1 12.52 10.14 -13.64
CA MET A 1 11.33 10.93 -13.26
C MET A 1 11.10 10.79 -11.77
N ASP A 2 11.07 11.91 -11.07
CA ASP A 2 11.03 11.88 -9.61
C ASP A 2 9.64 11.56 -9.08
N LEU A 3 9.59 10.91 -7.92
CA LEU A 3 8.35 10.66 -7.22
C LEU A 3 7.83 11.96 -6.60
N THR A 4 6.49 12.06 -6.49
CA THR A 4 5.87 13.19 -5.81
C THR A 4 6.08 13.09 -4.30
N ASP A 5 5.93 14.20 -3.59
CA ASP A 5 6.02 14.21 -2.12
C ASP A 5 4.96 13.30 -1.50
N LEU A 6 3.76 13.25 -2.09
CA LEU A 6 2.70 12.36 -1.64
C LEU A 6 3.10 10.89 -1.79
N GLU A 7 3.66 10.52 -2.93
CA GLU A 7 4.14 9.15 -3.15
C GLU A 7 5.22 8.75 -2.15
N LEU A 8 6.17 9.64 -1.90
CA LEU A 8 7.22 9.40 -0.90
C LEU A 8 6.64 9.25 0.50
N SER A 9 5.64 10.07 0.86
CA SER A 9 4.97 9.99 2.16
C SER A 9 4.22 8.66 2.33
N ILE A 10 3.54 8.19 1.28
CA ILE A 10 2.84 6.91 1.31
C ILE A 10 3.83 5.76 1.51
N LEU A 11 4.95 5.77 0.80
CA LEU A 11 5.99 4.75 0.98
C LEU A 11 6.56 4.76 2.40
N ALA A 12 6.77 5.94 2.97
CA ALA A 12 7.25 6.07 4.35
C ALA A 12 6.26 5.45 5.35
N ILE A 13 4.96 5.66 5.15
CA ILE A 13 3.92 5.04 5.97
C ILE A 13 3.99 3.52 5.87
N GLU A 14 4.11 2.97 4.65
CA GLU A 14 4.16 1.52 4.44
C GLU A 14 5.39 0.87 5.06
N ARG A 15 6.47 1.61 5.25
CA ARG A 15 7.66 1.12 5.93
C ARG A 15 7.52 1.08 7.46
N GLN A 16 6.67 1.93 8.05
CA GLN A 16 6.62 2.18 9.50
C GLN A 16 5.32 1.78 10.18
N TRP A 17 4.23 1.61 9.45
CA TRP A 17 2.89 1.43 10.03
C TRP A 17 2.78 0.27 11.01
N TRP A 18 3.56 -0.77 10.83
CA TRP A 18 3.52 -1.98 11.65
C TRP A 18 4.00 -1.77 13.09
N GLN A 19 4.64 -0.63 13.36
CA GLN A 19 5.18 -0.33 14.70
C GLN A 19 4.10 0.09 15.71
N TYR A 20 2.98 0.61 15.23
CA TYR A 20 1.94 1.18 16.09
C TYR A 20 0.55 0.75 15.65
N VAL A 21 -0.22 0.17 16.61
CA VAL A 21 -1.64 -0.12 16.37
C VAL A 21 -2.38 1.21 16.19
N GLY A 22 -3.08 1.34 15.06
CA GLY A 22 -3.83 2.57 14.74
C GLY A 22 -2.98 3.72 14.23
N GLY A 23 -1.66 3.62 14.29
CA GLY A 23 -0.76 4.68 13.81
C GLY A 23 -0.85 4.90 12.30
N LYS A 24 -1.10 3.86 11.54
CA LYS A 24 -1.25 3.96 10.09
C LYS A 24 -2.43 4.84 9.69
N GLU A 25 -3.60 4.63 10.31
CA GLU A 25 -4.79 5.43 10.01
C GLU A 25 -4.58 6.90 10.33
N SER A 26 -3.96 7.20 11.47
CA SER A 26 -3.62 8.55 11.85
C SER A 26 -2.68 9.21 10.85
N ALA A 27 -1.64 8.50 10.43
CA ALA A 27 -0.69 8.99 9.42
C ALA A 27 -1.36 9.26 8.07
N ILE A 28 -2.30 8.39 7.65
CA ILE A 28 -3.07 8.59 6.43
C ILE A 28 -3.91 9.87 6.51
N ARG A 29 -4.58 10.09 7.63
CA ARG A 29 -5.38 11.30 7.86
C ARG A 29 -4.54 12.56 7.85
N ASP A 30 -3.34 12.49 8.40
CA ASP A 30 -2.39 13.61 8.41
C ASP A 30 -1.98 14.03 7.00
N LEU A 31 -2.04 13.13 6.03
CA LEU A 31 -1.82 13.45 4.61
C LEU A 31 -3.05 14.11 3.96
N GLY A 32 -4.18 14.23 4.66
CA GLY A 32 -5.41 14.75 4.11
C GLY A 32 -6.19 13.74 3.26
N LEU A 33 -5.90 12.45 3.42
CA LEU A 33 -6.54 11.38 2.65
C LEU A 33 -7.50 10.57 3.52
N SER A 34 -8.58 10.07 2.89
CA SER A 34 -9.37 9.00 3.48
C SER A 34 -8.61 7.67 3.34
N VAL A 35 -8.95 6.69 4.17
CA VAL A 35 -8.35 5.34 4.08
C VAL A 35 -8.62 4.73 2.71
N THR A 36 -9.83 4.89 2.18
CA THR A 36 -10.21 4.38 0.85
C THR A 36 -9.35 5.00 -0.24
N ARG A 37 -9.21 6.33 -0.23
CA ARG A 37 -8.39 7.03 -1.23
C ARG A 37 -6.93 6.63 -1.14
N TYR A 38 -6.42 6.48 0.07
CA TYR A 38 -5.06 6.00 0.30
C TYR A 38 -4.82 4.64 -0.37
N HIS A 39 -5.72 3.69 -0.16
CA HIS A 39 -5.58 2.35 -0.75
C HIS A 39 -5.70 2.36 -2.27
N GLN A 40 -6.53 3.22 -2.84
CA GLN A 40 -6.62 3.39 -4.30
C GLN A 40 -5.29 3.88 -4.87
N LEU A 41 -4.68 4.87 -4.23
CA LEU A 41 -3.38 5.40 -4.65
C LEU A 41 -2.29 4.35 -4.50
N LEU A 42 -2.29 3.62 -3.38
CA LEU A 42 -1.31 2.57 -3.12
C LEU A 42 -1.38 1.47 -4.18
N ASN A 43 -2.57 1.04 -4.56
CA ASN A 43 -2.74 0.03 -5.60
C ASN A 43 -2.14 0.48 -6.94
N ARG A 44 -2.30 1.74 -7.31
CA ARG A 44 -1.66 2.29 -8.51
C ARG A 44 -0.14 2.30 -8.38
N MET A 45 0.36 2.68 -7.21
CA MET A 45 1.80 2.76 -6.97
C MET A 45 2.47 1.39 -7.06
N ILE A 46 1.82 0.34 -6.58
CA ILE A 46 2.36 -1.03 -6.64
C ILE A 46 2.62 -1.46 -8.09
N ASP A 47 1.82 -0.99 -9.03
CA ASP A 47 1.94 -1.35 -10.44
C ASP A 47 2.76 -0.34 -11.27
N ASP A 48 3.30 0.69 -10.62
CA ASP A 48 4.09 1.74 -11.28
C ASP A 48 5.58 1.38 -11.27
N PRO A 49 6.22 1.23 -12.45
CA PRO A 49 7.65 0.90 -12.51
C PRO A 49 8.57 1.91 -11.83
N ARG A 50 8.19 3.18 -11.77
CA ARG A 50 8.99 4.23 -11.09
C ARG A 50 9.04 3.96 -9.58
N ILE A 51 7.91 3.56 -9.00
CA ILE A 51 7.80 3.25 -7.58
C ILE A 51 8.60 1.99 -7.26
N GLU A 52 8.47 0.96 -8.09
CA GLU A 52 9.22 -0.29 -7.92
C GLU A 52 10.73 -0.05 -8.01
N ALA A 53 11.18 0.78 -8.93
CA ALA A 53 12.60 1.13 -9.06
C ALA A 53 13.11 1.88 -7.83
N HIS A 54 12.28 2.73 -7.23
CA HIS A 54 12.64 3.50 -6.04
C HIS A 54 12.68 2.64 -4.76
N ASP A 55 11.73 1.73 -4.60
CA ASP A 55 11.60 0.93 -3.39
C ASP A 55 11.09 -0.48 -3.71
N PRO A 56 11.96 -1.33 -4.31
CA PRO A 56 11.55 -2.66 -4.74
C PRO A 56 11.13 -3.58 -3.60
N ILE A 57 11.73 -3.42 -2.42
CA ILE A 57 11.43 -4.29 -1.27
C ILE A 57 10.01 -4.05 -0.78
N THR A 58 9.61 -2.80 -0.60
CA THR A 58 8.26 -2.45 -0.16
C THR A 58 7.23 -2.86 -1.21
N VAL A 59 7.48 -2.58 -2.50
CA VAL A 59 6.55 -2.94 -3.58
C VAL A 59 6.35 -4.45 -3.66
N LYS A 60 7.40 -5.23 -3.59
CA LYS A 60 7.30 -6.70 -3.62
C LYS A 60 6.51 -7.25 -2.43
N ARG A 61 6.73 -6.69 -1.24
CA ARG A 61 5.97 -7.06 -0.05
C ARG A 61 4.48 -6.76 -0.21
N LEU A 62 4.15 -5.56 -0.66
CA LEU A 62 2.76 -5.14 -0.87
C LEU A 62 2.07 -5.97 -1.95
N ARG A 63 2.77 -6.26 -3.03
CA ARG A 63 2.27 -7.12 -4.11
C ARG A 63 1.94 -8.50 -3.59
N ARG A 64 2.80 -9.06 -2.76
CA ARG A 64 2.60 -10.36 -2.12
C ARG A 64 1.37 -10.40 -1.22
N ILE A 65 1.18 -9.34 -0.42
CA ILE A 65 0.02 -9.19 0.46
C ILE A 65 -1.27 -9.11 -0.36
N ARG A 66 -1.25 -8.34 -1.45
CA ARG A 66 -2.40 -8.20 -2.37
C ARG A 66 -2.77 -9.55 -2.99
N GLU A 67 -1.79 -10.30 -3.47
CA GLU A 67 -2.00 -11.63 -4.06
C GLU A 67 -2.60 -12.61 -3.07
N ARG A 68 -2.13 -12.63 -1.83
CA ARG A 68 -2.72 -13.46 -0.76
C ARG A 68 -4.18 -13.12 -0.52
N GLY A 69 -4.50 -11.84 -0.45
CA GLY A 69 -5.88 -11.39 -0.26
C GLY A 69 -6.79 -11.85 -1.38
N GLN A 70 -6.31 -11.79 -2.63
CA GLN A 70 -7.07 -12.27 -3.79
C GLN A 70 -7.26 -13.78 -3.75
N ARG A 71 -6.24 -14.56 -3.41
CA ARG A 71 -6.35 -16.02 -3.28
C ARG A 71 -7.34 -16.41 -2.19
N THR A 72 -7.28 -15.78 -1.04
CA THR A 72 -8.18 -16.04 0.07
C THR A 72 -9.63 -15.78 -0.34
N ARG A 73 -9.90 -14.69 -1.03
CA ARG A 73 -11.23 -14.36 -1.52
C ARG A 73 -11.73 -15.38 -2.56
N SER A 74 -10.85 -15.82 -3.46
CA SER A 74 -11.19 -16.82 -4.47
C SER A 74 -11.54 -18.17 -3.83
N VAL A 75 -10.76 -18.63 -2.86
CA VAL A 75 -11.03 -19.86 -2.11
C VAL A 75 -12.37 -19.77 -1.38
N ARG A 76 -12.68 -18.65 -0.73
CA ARG A 76 -13.96 -18.46 -0.06
C ARG A 76 -15.14 -18.54 -1.02
N ARG A 77 -15.00 -17.99 -2.22
CA ARG A 77 -16.05 -18.08 -3.25
C ARG A 77 -16.30 -19.52 -3.68
N LEU A 78 -15.24 -20.31 -3.83
CA LEU A 78 -15.33 -21.71 -4.23
C LEU A 78 -15.89 -22.59 -3.12
N SER A 79 -15.71 -22.19 -1.86
CA SER A 79 -16.17 -22.96 -0.70
C SER A 79 -17.62 -22.65 -0.32
N ALA A 80 -18.18 -21.59 -0.83
CA ALA A 80 -19.58 -21.21 -0.54
C ALA A 80 -20.60 -21.91 -1.49
#